data_365b34dcc17068af7483876e350ce181
#
_entry.id   365b34dcc17068af7483876e350ce181
#
_cell.length_a   1.000
_cell.length_b   1.000
_cell.length_c   1.000
_cell.angle_alpha   90.00
_cell.angle_beta   90.00
_cell.angle_gamma   90.00
#
_symmetry.space_group_name_H-M   'P 1'
#
loop_
_entity.id
_entity.type
_entity.pdbx_description
1 polymer ?
#
loop_
_entity_poly.entity_id
_entity_poly.type
_entity_poly.pdbx_seq_one_letter_code
_entity_poly.pdbx_strand_id
1 'polypeptide(L)'
;DNLNIMFQIGNYRINVLKFTYECQTWNTPSHAHSSNSYEIHFIPEGKGTLISNQCRYDLYPDILYTTGPHIEHQQYSDPDDPTYEYCIYLRIEELHNVRENVSEKDILAPFLHYPFWYGKDCAGLQSTLEQIHEELSAPGTAATVMLRALFMQFLVKILRNYAPDS
;
A
#
# COMPACT_ATOMS: atom_id res chain seq x y z
N ASP A 1 -4.27 3.45 17.56
CA ASP A 1 -5.59 3.84 17.05
C ASP A 1 -5.59 3.82 15.53
N ASN A 2 -6.70 3.37 14.92
CA ASN A 2 -6.86 3.33 13.49
C ASN A 2 -7.17 4.72 12.91
N LEU A 3 -6.64 4.99 11.71
CA LEU A 3 -6.91 6.25 11.00
C LEU A 3 -8.37 6.34 10.53
N ASN A 4 -8.90 5.23 10.00
CA ASN A 4 -10.25 5.16 9.43
C ASN A 4 -10.51 6.21 8.35
N ILE A 5 -9.60 6.34 7.40
CA ILE A 5 -9.79 7.20 6.23
C ILE A 5 -10.53 6.38 5.17
N MET A 6 -11.77 6.75 4.93
CA MET A 6 -12.66 5.99 4.05
C MET A 6 -12.99 6.74 2.76
N PHE A 7 -13.00 6.00 1.66
CA PHE A 7 -13.46 6.50 0.36
C PHE A 7 -13.97 5.34 -0.49
N GLN A 8 -14.66 5.66 -1.57
CA GLN A 8 -15.24 4.66 -2.47
C GLN A 8 -14.67 4.81 -3.87
N ILE A 9 -14.33 3.68 -4.48
CA ILE A 9 -13.96 3.60 -5.90
C ILE A 9 -14.82 2.50 -6.51
N GLY A 10 -15.66 2.87 -7.49
CA GLY A 10 -16.60 1.93 -8.08
C GLY A 10 -17.50 1.31 -7.02
N ASN A 11 -17.53 -0.02 -6.98
CA ASN A 11 -18.33 -0.78 -6.01
C ASN A 11 -17.56 -1.13 -4.74
N TYR A 12 -16.42 -0.51 -4.51
CA TYR A 12 -15.56 -0.87 -3.37
C TYR A 12 -15.42 0.29 -2.41
N ARG A 13 -15.56 -0.03 -1.12
CA ARG A 13 -15.22 0.88 -0.03
C ARG A 13 -13.81 0.55 0.43
N ILE A 14 -12.96 1.55 0.47
CA ILE A 14 -11.60 1.44 0.98
C ILE A 14 -11.55 2.12 2.34
N ASN A 15 -10.99 1.44 3.33
CA ASN A 15 -10.72 2.03 4.63
C ASN A 15 -9.23 1.91 4.92
N VAL A 16 -8.53 3.03 4.94
CA VAL A 16 -7.13 3.08 5.33
C VAL A 16 -7.06 3.09 6.85
N LEU A 17 -6.49 2.03 7.42
CA LEU A 17 -6.43 1.82 8.86
C LEU A 17 -5.13 2.30 9.48
N LYS A 18 -3.99 2.11 8.80
CA LYS A 18 -2.68 2.48 9.33
C LYS A 18 -1.78 3.02 8.24
N PHE A 19 -0.92 3.94 8.64
CA PHE A 19 0.15 4.48 7.83
C PHE A 19 1.36 4.64 8.74
N THR A 20 2.48 4.00 8.39
CA THR A 20 3.73 4.12 9.13
C THR A 20 4.88 4.48 8.19
N TYR A 21 5.85 5.19 8.72
CA TYR A 21 7.13 5.45 8.07
C TYR A 21 8.21 5.22 9.11
N GLU A 22 9.02 4.18 8.91
CA GLU A 22 9.98 3.74 9.91
C GLU A 22 11.29 3.24 9.29
N CYS A 23 12.38 3.37 10.03
CA CYS A 23 13.61 2.68 9.75
C CYS A 23 13.52 1.26 10.33
N GLN A 24 13.68 0.26 9.48
CA GLN A 24 13.58 -1.14 9.86
C GLN A 24 14.93 -1.64 10.37
N THR A 25 15.13 -1.61 11.67
CA THR A 25 16.36 -2.10 12.32
C THR A 25 16.22 -3.52 12.86
N TRP A 26 15.04 -4.10 12.70
CA TRP A 26 14.73 -5.46 13.15
C TRP A 26 14.06 -6.25 12.03
N ASN A 27 14.10 -7.57 12.16
CA ASN A 27 13.44 -8.45 11.20
C ASN A 27 11.97 -8.61 11.55
N THR A 28 11.12 -8.59 10.54
CA THR A 28 9.70 -8.89 10.70
C THR A 28 9.50 -10.38 10.47
N PRO A 29 9.01 -11.13 11.48
CA PRO A 29 8.77 -12.56 11.32
C PRO A 29 7.65 -12.83 10.34
N SER A 30 7.60 -14.06 9.82
CA SER A 30 6.56 -14.48 8.90
C SER A 30 5.17 -14.29 9.50
N HIS A 31 4.30 -13.65 8.75
CA HIS A 31 2.91 -13.40 9.16
C HIS A 31 2.01 -13.26 7.94
N ALA A 32 0.70 -13.33 8.17
CA ALA A 32 -0.32 -13.13 7.16
C ALA A 32 -1.50 -12.38 7.77
N HIS A 33 -2.26 -11.69 6.92
CA HIS A 33 -3.42 -10.92 7.34
C HIS A 33 -4.73 -11.63 6.98
N SER A 34 -5.81 -11.20 7.64
CA SER A 34 -7.13 -11.77 7.46
C SER A 34 -7.80 -11.31 6.15
N SER A 35 -9.02 -11.82 5.91
CA SER A 35 -9.83 -11.48 4.75
C SER A 35 -10.00 -9.97 4.59
N ASN A 36 -10.03 -9.50 3.34
CA ASN A 36 -10.21 -8.10 2.95
C ASN A 36 -9.09 -7.15 3.40
N SER A 37 -8.01 -7.68 3.97
CA SER A 37 -6.88 -6.90 4.46
C SER A 37 -5.74 -6.91 3.46
N TYR A 38 -5.19 -5.72 3.20
CA TYR A 38 -4.10 -5.50 2.24
C TYR A 38 -3.04 -4.66 2.90
N GLU A 39 -1.79 -4.99 2.63
CA GLU A 39 -0.65 -4.24 3.13
C GLU A 39 0.22 -3.83 1.95
N ILE A 40 0.56 -2.56 1.89
CA ILE A 40 1.35 -1.98 0.80
C ILE A 40 2.63 -1.43 1.41
N HIS A 41 3.77 -1.87 0.86
CA HIS A 41 5.10 -1.50 1.35
C HIS A 41 5.87 -0.79 0.24
N PHE A 42 6.42 0.37 0.56
CA PHE A 42 7.31 1.11 -0.34
C PHE A 42 8.62 1.41 0.37
N ILE A 43 9.73 1.10 -0.30
CA ILE A 43 11.08 1.24 0.23
C ILE A 43 11.75 2.44 -0.46
N PRO A 44 11.84 3.61 0.19
CA PRO A 44 12.54 4.75 -0.41
C PRO A 44 14.07 4.63 -0.32
N GLU A 45 14.57 3.86 0.65
CA GLU A 45 15.98 3.89 1.01
C GLU A 45 16.38 2.60 1.72
N GLY A 46 17.63 2.17 1.56
CA GLY A 46 18.16 1.00 2.24
C GLY A 46 18.06 -0.29 1.44
N LYS A 47 18.47 -1.39 2.05
CA LYS A 47 18.49 -2.73 1.44
C LYS A 47 17.97 -3.80 2.39
N GLY A 48 17.39 -4.81 1.83
CA GLY A 48 16.88 -5.92 2.61
C GLY A 48 16.39 -7.06 1.73
N THR A 49 15.66 -7.98 2.34
CA THR A 49 15.12 -9.17 1.66
C THR A 49 13.70 -9.41 2.11
N LEU A 50 12.83 -9.65 1.15
CA LEU A 50 11.46 -10.12 1.38
C LEU A 50 11.41 -11.60 1.02
N ILE A 51 10.77 -12.41 1.88
CA ILE A 51 10.49 -13.81 1.58
C ILE A 51 8.97 -13.99 1.64
N SER A 52 8.41 -14.46 0.54
CA SER A 52 7.00 -14.78 0.46
C SER A 52 6.81 -16.01 -0.42
N ASN A 53 6.00 -16.95 0.04
CA ASN A 53 5.71 -18.18 -0.68
C ASN A 53 6.99 -18.91 -1.13
N GLN A 54 7.99 -18.99 -0.21
CA GLN A 54 9.30 -19.64 -0.44
C GLN A 54 10.17 -18.98 -1.50
N CYS A 55 9.78 -17.81 -2.00
CA CYS A 55 10.58 -17.03 -2.95
C CYS A 55 11.23 -15.84 -2.25
N ARG A 56 12.43 -15.48 -2.70
CA ARG A 56 13.19 -14.34 -2.19
C ARG A 56 13.11 -13.18 -3.17
N TYR A 57 12.93 -12.00 -2.64
CA TYR A 57 12.86 -10.75 -3.41
C TYR A 57 13.77 -9.73 -2.77
N ASP A 58 14.59 -9.05 -3.58
CA ASP A 58 15.48 -8.02 -3.06
C ASP A 58 14.72 -6.73 -2.77
N LEU A 59 15.01 -6.11 -1.62
CA LEU A 59 14.49 -4.79 -1.27
C LEU A 59 15.60 -3.77 -1.48
N TYR A 60 15.28 -2.71 -2.20
CA TYR A 60 16.18 -1.60 -2.49
C TYR A 60 15.34 -0.38 -2.87
N PRO A 61 15.95 0.82 -3.04
CA PRO A 61 15.17 2.03 -3.29
C PRO A 61 14.21 1.93 -4.47
N ASP A 62 12.99 2.42 -4.25
CA ASP A 62 11.85 2.43 -5.16
C ASP A 62 11.11 1.09 -5.30
N ILE A 63 11.47 0.09 -4.53
CA ILE A 63 10.71 -1.16 -4.52
C ILE A 63 9.37 -0.96 -3.83
N LEU A 64 8.36 -1.46 -4.51
CA LEU A 64 6.98 -1.55 -4.05
C LEU A 64 6.60 -3.02 -3.97
N TYR A 65 6.00 -3.46 -2.86
CA TYR A 65 5.34 -4.75 -2.83
C TYR A 65 4.03 -4.68 -2.06
N THR A 66 3.10 -5.53 -2.46
CA THR A 66 1.77 -5.60 -1.83
C THR A 66 1.47 -7.02 -1.44
N THR A 67 0.83 -7.19 -0.28
CA THR A 67 0.38 -8.48 0.21
C THR A 67 -1.10 -8.37 0.56
N GLY A 68 -1.91 -9.24 -0.07
CA GLY A 68 -3.34 -9.32 0.17
C GLY A 68 -3.70 -10.34 1.24
N PRO A 69 -4.98 -10.72 1.31
CA PRO A 69 -5.46 -11.66 2.31
C PRO A 69 -4.71 -13.00 2.27
N HIS A 70 -4.32 -13.48 3.45
CA HIS A 70 -3.70 -14.79 3.66
C HIS A 70 -2.34 -14.99 2.98
N ILE A 71 -1.70 -13.91 2.51
CA ILE A 71 -0.35 -13.99 1.93
C ILE A 71 0.67 -13.93 3.05
N GLU A 72 1.38 -15.04 3.25
CA GLU A 72 2.44 -15.13 4.23
C GLU A 72 3.70 -14.45 3.71
N HIS A 73 4.31 -13.60 4.54
CA HIS A 73 5.52 -12.87 4.18
C HIS A 73 6.37 -12.55 5.40
N GLN A 74 7.67 -12.42 5.18
CA GLN A 74 8.62 -12.00 6.21
C GLN A 74 9.68 -11.10 5.57
N GLN A 75 10.22 -10.18 6.35
CA GLN A 75 11.13 -9.16 5.86
C GLN A 75 12.37 -9.07 6.73
N TYR A 76 13.52 -8.96 6.07
CA TYR A 76 14.82 -8.78 6.70
C TYR A 76 15.43 -7.49 6.18
N SER A 77 15.99 -6.71 7.10
CA SER A 77 16.73 -5.48 6.77
C SER A 77 18.23 -5.76 6.85
N ASP A 78 19.00 -5.17 5.93
CA ASP A 78 20.47 -5.22 6.01
C ASP A 78 20.92 -4.35 7.19
N PRO A 79 21.66 -4.90 8.17
CA PRO A 79 22.12 -4.12 9.33
C PRO A 79 23.03 -2.96 8.97
N ASP A 80 23.76 -3.07 7.87
CA ASP A 80 24.71 -2.03 7.43
C ASP A 80 24.05 -0.94 6.56
N ASP A 81 22.88 -1.25 6.01
CA ASP A 81 22.12 -0.32 5.16
C ASP A 81 20.62 -0.60 5.36
N PRO A 82 20.09 -0.28 6.55
CA PRO A 82 18.73 -0.66 6.90
C PRO A 82 17.69 0.03 6.01
N THR A 83 16.61 -0.70 5.72
CA THR A 83 15.51 -0.15 4.94
C THR A 83 14.71 0.86 5.74
N TYR A 84 14.39 1.98 5.09
CA TYR A 84 13.27 2.82 5.49
C TYR A 84 12.05 2.31 4.73
N GLU A 85 10.89 2.41 5.35
CA GLU A 85 9.70 1.82 4.78
C GLU A 85 8.46 2.65 5.09
N TYR A 86 7.67 2.92 4.06
CA TYR A 86 6.28 3.31 4.19
C TYR A 86 5.44 2.05 4.15
N CYS A 87 4.58 1.87 5.14
CA CYS A 87 3.66 0.75 5.19
C CYS A 87 2.24 1.26 5.37
N ILE A 88 1.34 0.85 4.48
CA ILE A 88 -0.06 1.23 4.49
C ILE A 88 -0.90 -0.04 4.63
N TYR A 89 -1.70 -0.06 5.69
CA TYR A 89 -2.63 -1.15 5.95
C TYR A 89 -4.04 -0.68 5.66
N LEU A 90 -4.74 -1.41 4.80
CA LEU A 90 -6.09 -1.04 4.41
C LEU A 90 -7.00 -2.25 4.25
N ARG A 91 -8.31 -1.99 4.30
CA ARG A 91 -9.35 -2.97 4.00
C ARG A 91 -10.11 -2.53 2.78
N ILE A 92 -10.48 -3.51 1.94
CA ILE A 92 -11.32 -3.29 0.77
C ILE A 92 -12.54 -4.17 0.92
N GLU A 93 -13.72 -3.54 0.83
CA GLU A 93 -15.01 -4.19 0.98
C GLU A 93 -15.83 -3.94 -0.26
N GLU A 94 -16.38 -5.01 -0.85
CA GLU A 94 -17.29 -4.88 -1.97
C GLU A 94 -18.67 -4.45 -1.46
N LEU A 95 -19.21 -3.41 -2.07
CA LEU A 95 -20.52 -2.89 -1.75
C LEU A 95 -21.57 -3.49 -2.70
N HIS A 96 -22.71 -3.87 -2.12
CA HIS A 96 -23.84 -4.38 -2.88
C HIS A 96 -24.90 -3.29 -3.02
N ASN A 97 -25.68 -3.32 -4.12
CA ASN A 97 -26.76 -2.37 -4.39
C ASN A 97 -26.33 -0.91 -4.61
N VAL A 98 -25.11 -0.70 -5.05
CA VAL A 98 -24.61 0.61 -5.42
C VAL A 98 -24.85 0.82 -6.92
N ARG A 99 -25.25 2.03 -7.32
CA ARG A 99 -25.31 2.39 -8.74
C ARG A 99 -23.89 2.33 -9.29
N GLU A 100 -23.67 1.41 -10.21
CA GLU A 100 -22.36 1.25 -10.83
C GLU A 100 -22.06 2.39 -11.80
N ASN A 101 -20.92 3.01 -11.63
CA ASN A 101 -20.33 3.80 -12.70
C ASN A 101 -19.56 2.82 -13.58
N VAL A 102 -20.07 2.59 -14.79
CA VAL A 102 -19.50 1.59 -15.72
C VAL A 102 -18.03 1.83 -15.99
N SER A 103 -17.59 3.10 -16.00
CA SER A 103 -16.18 3.46 -16.25
C SER A 103 -15.23 3.10 -15.09
N GLU A 104 -15.76 2.91 -13.88
CA GLU A 104 -14.97 2.62 -12.68
C GLU A 104 -15.16 1.18 -12.17
N LYS A 105 -16.08 0.41 -12.79
CA LYS A 105 -16.53 -0.89 -12.29
C LYS A 105 -15.37 -1.84 -11.96
N ASP A 106 -14.41 -1.95 -12.85
CA ASP A 106 -13.33 -2.91 -12.76
C ASP A 106 -11.96 -2.29 -12.47
N ILE A 107 -11.95 -1.05 -11.99
CA ILE A 107 -10.70 -0.30 -11.79
C ILE A 107 -9.77 -0.98 -10.78
N LEU A 108 -10.34 -1.59 -9.73
CA LEU A 108 -9.58 -2.30 -8.70
C LEU A 108 -9.28 -3.75 -9.04
N ALA A 109 -9.81 -4.27 -10.14
CA ALA A 109 -9.67 -5.69 -10.49
C ALA A 109 -8.22 -6.17 -10.52
N PRO A 110 -7.26 -5.44 -11.15
CA PRO A 110 -5.87 -5.90 -11.14
C PRO A 110 -5.30 -6.06 -9.73
N PHE A 111 -5.60 -5.12 -8.84
CA PHE A 111 -5.14 -5.15 -7.46
C PHE A 111 -5.75 -6.34 -6.70
N LEU A 112 -7.04 -6.58 -6.89
CA LEU A 112 -7.75 -7.65 -6.20
C LEU A 112 -7.42 -9.04 -6.73
N HIS A 113 -7.08 -9.15 -8.02
CA HIS A 113 -6.70 -10.43 -8.64
C HIS A 113 -5.29 -10.89 -8.31
N TYR A 114 -4.38 -9.96 -7.96
CA TYR A 114 -3.01 -10.29 -7.64
C TYR A 114 -2.75 -10.00 -6.16
N PRO A 115 -3.03 -10.97 -5.27
CA PRO A 115 -2.85 -10.77 -3.83
C PRO A 115 -1.40 -10.56 -3.41
N PHE A 116 -0.44 -10.88 -4.26
CA PHE A 116 0.96 -10.55 -4.10
C PHE A 116 1.49 -9.88 -5.36
N TRP A 117 2.15 -8.74 -5.19
CA TRP A 117 2.80 -8.03 -6.28
C TRP A 117 4.11 -7.44 -5.79
N TYR A 118 5.14 -7.49 -6.61
CA TYR A 118 6.46 -6.95 -6.31
C TYR A 118 7.04 -6.34 -7.58
N GLY A 119 7.62 -5.15 -7.45
CA GLY A 119 8.29 -4.50 -8.56
C GLY A 119 8.82 -3.13 -8.20
N LYS A 120 9.50 -2.50 -9.13
CA LYS A 120 9.98 -1.13 -8.99
C LYS A 120 8.85 -0.17 -9.34
N ASP A 121 8.63 0.84 -8.48
CA ASP A 121 7.62 1.85 -8.74
C ASP A 121 7.89 2.60 -10.05
N CYS A 122 6.85 2.76 -10.86
CA CYS A 122 6.88 3.52 -12.10
C CYS A 122 5.90 4.70 -12.10
N ALA A 123 5.26 4.99 -10.96
CA ALA A 123 4.18 5.97 -10.88
C ALA A 123 4.48 7.16 -9.97
N GLY A 124 5.67 7.23 -9.38
CA GLY A 124 6.05 8.34 -8.52
C GLY A 124 5.38 8.31 -7.16
N LEU A 125 5.38 7.16 -6.49
CA LEU A 125 4.73 6.97 -5.19
C LEU A 125 5.35 7.83 -4.09
N GLN A 126 6.67 8.02 -4.10
CA GLN A 126 7.37 8.67 -2.99
C GLN A 126 6.82 10.06 -2.68
N SER A 127 6.56 10.86 -3.70
CA SER A 127 6.05 12.22 -3.50
C SER A 127 4.68 12.22 -2.80
N THR A 128 3.79 11.32 -3.18
CA THR A 128 2.48 11.18 -2.54
C THR A 128 2.60 10.69 -1.10
N LEU A 129 3.48 9.72 -0.85
CA LEU A 129 3.72 9.20 0.49
C LEU A 129 4.31 10.26 1.43
N GLU A 130 5.22 11.09 0.92
CA GLU A 130 5.77 12.22 1.67
C GLU A 130 4.68 13.24 2.03
N GLN A 131 3.78 13.53 1.11
CA GLN A 131 2.65 14.44 1.36
C GLN A 131 1.70 13.88 2.41
N ILE A 132 1.41 12.58 2.36
CA ILE A 132 0.58 11.92 3.37
C ILE A 132 1.25 12.01 4.75
N HIS A 133 2.53 11.68 4.82
CA HIS A 133 3.30 11.73 6.06
C HIS A 133 3.30 13.13 6.66
N GLU A 134 3.51 14.13 5.82
CA GLU A 134 3.50 15.54 6.24
C GLU A 134 2.14 15.95 6.80
N GLU A 135 1.04 15.61 6.11
CA GLU A 135 -0.32 15.95 6.54
C GLU A 135 -0.68 15.26 7.86
N LEU A 136 -0.26 14.00 8.04
CA LEU A 136 -0.49 13.28 9.30
C LEU A 136 0.33 13.87 10.45
N SER A 137 1.55 14.34 10.16
CA SER A 137 2.44 14.89 11.18
C SER A 137 2.03 16.30 11.64
N ALA A 138 1.48 17.10 10.73
CA ALA A 138 1.08 18.47 10.99
C ALA A 138 -0.25 18.78 10.26
N PRO A 139 -1.37 18.28 10.80
CA PRO A 139 -2.67 18.42 10.14
C PRO A 139 -3.07 19.87 9.93
N GLY A 140 -3.39 20.23 8.70
CA GLY A 140 -3.89 21.53 8.33
C GLY A 140 -5.41 21.61 8.34
N THR A 141 -5.95 22.71 7.85
CA THR A 141 -7.39 22.85 7.66
C THR A 141 -7.91 21.77 6.73
N ALA A 142 -9.02 21.14 7.10
CA ALA A 142 -9.66 20.05 6.34
C ALA A 142 -8.72 18.84 6.11
N ALA A 143 -7.91 18.51 7.11
CA ALA A 143 -6.92 17.43 7.03
C ALA A 143 -7.54 16.10 6.57
N THR A 144 -8.73 15.74 7.10
CA THR A 144 -9.38 14.49 6.72
C THR A 144 -9.74 14.45 5.24
N VAL A 145 -10.19 15.58 4.69
CA VAL A 145 -10.52 15.69 3.27
C VAL A 145 -9.24 15.60 2.43
N MET A 146 -8.17 16.26 2.85
CA MET A 146 -6.87 16.19 2.19
C MET A 146 -6.33 14.77 2.20
N LEU A 147 -6.36 14.09 3.35
CA LEU A 147 -5.88 12.71 3.46
C LEU A 147 -6.68 11.76 2.57
N ARG A 148 -8.00 11.93 2.50
CA ARG A 148 -8.83 11.13 1.60
C ARG A 148 -8.40 11.29 0.14
N ALA A 149 -8.16 12.54 -0.28
CA ALA A 149 -7.70 12.85 -1.62
C ALA A 149 -6.31 12.24 -1.90
N LEU A 150 -5.39 12.35 -0.94
CA LEU A 150 -4.04 11.82 -1.07
C LEU A 150 -4.02 10.28 -1.12
N PHE A 151 -4.80 9.62 -0.28
CA PHE A 151 -4.89 8.16 -0.32
C PHE A 151 -5.57 7.66 -1.58
N MET A 152 -6.53 8.40 -2.11
CA MET A 152 -7.14 8.07 -3.40
C MET A 152 -6.10 8.19 -4.52
N GLN A 153 -5.32 9.26 -4.55
CA GLN A 153 -4.21 9.44 -5.48
C GLN A 153 -3.18 8.31 -5.33
N PHE A 154 -2.83 7.97 -4.11
CA PHE A 154 -1.92 6.87 -3.79
C PHE A 154 -2.42 5.57 -4.42
N LEU A 155 -3.67 5.22 -4.21
CA LEU A 155 -4.23 3.98 -4.73
C LEU A 155 -4.26 3.95 -6.27
N VAL A 156 -4.55 5.09 -6.90
CA VAL A 156 -4.48 5.19 -8.36
C VAL A 156 -3.05 4.91 -8.85
N LYS A 157 -2.05 5.45 -8.17
CA LYS A 157 -0.64 5.19 -8.51
C LYS A 157 -0.26 3.72 -8.30
N ILE A 158 -0.80 3.06 -7.28
CA ILE A 158 -0.63 1.62 -7.10
C ILE A 158 -1.18 0.88 -8.32
N LEU A 159 -2.40 1.20 -8.73
CA LEU A 159 -3.03 0.57 -9.90
C LEU A 159 -2.22 0.78 -11.19
N ARG A 160 -1.60 1.93 -11.35
CA ARG A 160 -0.73 2.23 -12.49
C ARG A 160 0.53 1.37 -12.51
N ASN A 161 0.98 0.90 -11.34
CA ASN A 161 2.07 -0.07 -11.27
C ASN A 161 1.64 -1.46 -11.73
N TYR A 162 0.40 -1.86 -11.41
CA TYR A 162 -0.14 -3.16 -11.80
C TYR A 162 -0.44 -3.25 -13.30
N ALA A 163 -0.79 -2.14 -13.90
CA ALA A 163 -1.13 -2.04 -15.31
C ALA A 163 -0.42 -0.81 -15.90
N PRO A 164 0.90 -0.90 -16.10
CA PRO A 164 1.63 0.20 -16.73
C PRO A 164 1.10 0.42 -18.14
N ASP A 165 1.08 1.66 -18.57
CA ASP A 165 0.56 2.04 -19.89
C ASP A 165 1.22 1.22 -20.98
N SER A 166 0.38 0.59 -21.77
CA SER A 166 0.80 -0.19 -22.92
C SER A 166 1.22 0.74 -24.08
#